data_81439f0d936b1ba0839f2d8058347c92
#
_entry.id   81439f0d936b1ba0839f2d8058347c92
#
_cell.length_a   1.000
_cell.length_b   1.000
_cell.length_c   1.000
_cell.angle_alpha   90.00
_cell.angle_beta   90.00
_cell.angle_gamma   90.00
#
_symmetry.space_group_name_H-M   'P 1'
#
loop_
_entity.id
_entity.type
_entity.pdbx_description
1 polymer ?
#
loop_
_entity_poly.entity_id
_entity_poly.type
_entity_poly.pdbx_seq_one_letter_code
_entity_poly.pdbx_strand_id
1 'polypeptide(L)'
;MKEKIKNFILIVLIIIFCISLSPITMQNDTYYTIAIGEHILEKGIDMKDPFSWHENLPYTYPHWGYDVATYLIYNVGQTISGEIGGYIAIYISTIILASILGILLFRTNKRIVKNTIISFAITLLAIYSVRDYIAARAQLVTFILFVFEIYCIEMFLENPRKRYIIGLISIPILIANLHVAVWWFYFILYIPYIAEYIIAKISKKNNEIILNRLEIINNKNIKYLIIIMIICLFTGLLTPLGNTTYTYLIKTMLGNTTENINEHLPMIIMQHEAPVVALGILIFVLSCTSAKIKLRDAFMILGLIILMLCSRRHQSLFFLIGSIIFNKLFSEILKDYKEGGIKILDNILLSKISIAIISLIVVAVSVYFIIQKDGNTFVSESTYPVQASEWILENLDVNEIRLFNEYNYGSYLLYKGIPVFIDSRADLYAPEFNTSTGKAEDGRDIFTDFIDASNISVFYEDIFEKYKITHVILYQDSKMNLVITNTNDGTYDCIYEDDNFVLYEIKEKVINMNLLEESENR
;
A
#
# COMPACT_ATOMS: atom_id res chain seq x y z
N MET A 1 4.79 -26.63 30.29
CA MET A 1 4.00 -26.63 29.02
C MET A 1 4.92 -26.97 27.87
N LYS A 2 4.54 -27.90 26.99
CA LYS A 2 5.40 -28.30 25.84
C LYS A 2 5.64 -27.09 24.93
N GLU A 3 6.83 -26.97 24.34
CA GLU A 3 7.20 -25.81 23.49
C GLU A 3 6.21 -25.61 22.32
N LYS A 4 5.69 -26.70 21.74
CA LYS A 4 4.67 -26.64 20.68
C LYS A 4 3.40 -25.90 21.13
N ILE A 5 2.94 -26.12 22.37
CA ILE A 5 1.74 -25.44 22.90
C ILE A 5 2.01 -23.95 23.09
N LYS A 6 3.20 -23.58 23.59
CA LYS A 6 3.58 -22.17 23.76
C LYS A 6 3.57 -21.43 22.41
N ASN A 7 4.22 -22.03 21.41
CA ASN A 7 4.24 -21.45 20.05
C ASN A 7 2.83 -21.34 19.46
N PHE A 8 1.96 -22.32 19.69
CA PHE A 8 0.57 -22.25 19.24
C PHE A 8 -0.18 -21.08 19.87
N ILE A 9 -0.04 -20.88 21.19
CA ILE A 9 -0.66 -19.75 21.91
C ILE A 9 -0.17 -18.43 21.32
N LEU A 10 1.14 -18.25 21.11
CA LEU A 10 1.69 -17.02 20.54
C LEU A 10 1.17 -16.76 19.12
N ILE A 11 0.99 -17.79 18.29
CA ILE A 11 0.40 -17.66 16.96
C ILE A 11 -1.07 -17.23 17.05
N VAL A 12 -1.85 -17.83 17.96
CA VAL A 12 -3.26 -17.42 18.18
C VAL A 12 -3.33 -15.96 18.62
N LEU A 13 -2.43 -15.51 19.50
CA LEU A 13 -2.36 -14.11 19.92
C LEU A 13 -2.03 -13.16 18.77
N ILE A 14 -1.14 -13.55 17.86
CA ILE A 14 -0.86 -12.77 16.63
C ILE A 14 -2.13 -12.65 15.78
N ILE A 15 -2.87 -13.75 15.58
CA ILE A 15 -4.13 -13.74 14.82
C ILE A 15 -5.14 -12.80 15.48
N ILE A 16 -5.37 -12.90 16.80
CA ILE A 16 -6.29 -12.02 17.54
C ILE A 16 -5.87 -10.55 17.36
N PHE A 17 -4.58 -10.27 17.45
CA PHE A 17 -4.04 -8.93 17.27
C PHE A 17 -4.25 -8.41 15.84
N CYS A 18 -4.03 -9.25 14.81
CA CYS A 18 -4.30 -8.89 13.42
C CYS A 18 -5.79 -8.62 13.17
N ILE A 19 -6.70 -9.43 13.74
CA ILE A 19 -8.15 -9.18 13.69
C ILE A 19 -8.47 -7.80 14.27
N SER A 20 -7.88 -7.48 15.42
CA SER A 20 -8.15 -6.21 16.09
C SER A 20 -7.65 -4.98 15.32
N LEU A 21 -6.63 -5.12 14.47
CA LEU A 21 -6.08 -4.03 13.67
C LEU A 21 -6.70 -3.93 12.26
N SER A 22 -7.30 -4.99 11.71
CA SER A 22 -7.88 -4.96 10.35
C SER A 22 -9.08 -4.01 10.29
N PRO A 23 -9.12 -3.02 9.38
CA PRO A 23 -10.20 -2.05 9.28
C PRO A 23 -11.50 -2.72 8.80
N ILE A 24 -12.64 -2.26 9.31
CA ILE A 24 -13.97 -2.70 8.85
C ILE A 24 -14.34 -1.96 7.57
N THR A 25 -14.14 -0.64 7.55
CA THR A 25 -14.50 0.23 6.43
C THR A 25 -13.60 -0.03 5.23
N MET A 26 -14.22 -0.20 4.07
CA MET A 26 -13.52 -0.36 2.80
C MET A 26 -12.81 0.93 2.41
N GLN A 27 -11.62 0.80 1.84
CA GLN A 27 -10.89 1.93 1.26
C GLN A 27 -11.31 2.16 -0.20
N ASN A 28 -11.10 3.37 -0.69
CA ASN A 28 -11.44 3.76 -2.06
C ASN A 28 -10.89 2.77 -3.10
N ASP A 29 -9.64 2.34 -2.96
CA ASP A 29 -9.00 1.39 -3.88
C ASP A 29 -9.70 0.01 -3.94
N THR A 30 -10.39 -0.40 -2.87
CA THR A 30 -11.10 -1.68 -2.84
C THR A 30 -12.21 -1.72 -3.88
N TYR A 31 -12.89 -0.60 -4.11
CA TYR A 31 -14.01 -0.50 -5.04
C TYR A 31 -13.56 -0.66 -6.49
N TYR A 32 -12.53 0.08 -6.95
CA TYR A 32 -12.06 -0.12 -8.31
C TYR A 32 -11.45 -1.53 -8.51
N THR A 33 -10.82 -2.09 -7.47
CA THR A 33 -10.26 -3.44 -7.53
C THR A 33 -11.34 -4.49 -7.80
N ILE A 34 -12.52 -4.35 -7.16
CA ILE A 34 -13.67 -5.22 -7.42
C ILE A 34 -14.18 -5.04 -8.84
N ALA A 35 -14.42 -3.80 -9.27
CA ALA A 35 -14.96 -3.49 -10.59
C ALA A 35 -14.01 -3.92 -11.74
N ILE A 36 -12.69 -3.72 -11.58
CA ILE A 36 -11.69 -4.19 -12.55
C ILE A 36 -11.66 -5.71 -12.61
N GLY A 37 -11.70 -6.38 -11.45
CA GLY A 37 -11.73 -7.84 -11.40
C GLY A 37 -12.91 -8.44 -12.15
N GLU A 38 -14.08 -7.83 -12.02
CA GLU A 38 -15.28 -8.18 -12.80
C GLU A 38 -15.07 -7.97 -14.30
N HIS A 39 -14.62 -6.78 -14.69
CA HIS A 39 -14.34 -6.43 -16.08
C HIS A 39 -13.35 -7.41 -16.75
N ILE A 40 -12.28 -7.78 -16.04
CA ILE A 40 -11.29 -8.74 -16.58
C ILE A 40 -11.91 -10.11 -16.82
N LEU A 41 -12.79 -10.58 -15.94
CA LEU A 41 -13.46 -11.87 -16.13
C LEU A 41 -14.48 -11.86 -17.26
N GLU A 42 -15.13 -10.73 -17.49
CA GLU A 42 -16.12 -10.59 -18.56
C GLU A 42 -15.51 -10.31 -19.94
N LYS A 43 -14.51 -9.44 -20.02
CA LYS A 43 -13.97 -8.91 -21.28
C LYS A 43 -12.48 -9.18 -21.49
N GLY A 44 -11.78 -9.66 -20.46
CA GLY A 44 -10.34 -9.88 -20.51
C GLY A 44 -9.52 -8.61 -20.23
N ILE A 45 -8.21 -8.71 -20.42
CA ILE A 45 -7.27 -7.59 -20.30
C ILE A 45 -7.19 -6.90 -21.68
N ASP A 46 -8.00 -5.89 -21.89
CA ASP A 46 -8.13 -5.17 -23.15
C ASP A 46 -7.22 -3.93 -23.25
N MET A 47 -6.48 -3.61 -22.19
CA MET A 47 -5.56 -2.47 -22.07
C MET A 47 -6.25 -1.11 -22.27
N LYS A 48 -7.54 -1.01 -21.93
CA LYS A 48 -8.35 0.21 -22.01
C LYS A 48 -9.02 0.48 -20.69
N ASP A 49 -9.28 1.75 -20.40
CA ASP A 49 -10.10 2.14 -19.27
C ASP A 49 -11.60 2.01 -19.58
N PRO A 50 -12.36 1.21 -18.82
CA PRO A 50 -13.79 1.03 -19.06
C PRO A 50 -14.68 1.91 -18.16
N PHE A 51 -14.12 2.71 -17.24
CA PHE A 51 -14.89 3.30 -16.14
C PHE A 51 -14.96 4.83 -16.15
N SER A 52 -13.95 5.51 -16.72
CA SER A 52 -14.07 6.95 -16.89
C SER A 52 -14.83 7.30 -18.17
N TRP A 53 -15.46 8.46 -18.19
CA TRP A 53 -16.07 8.97 -19.42
C TRP A 53 -15.05 9.63 -20.38
N HIS A 54 -13.74 9.63 -20.00
CA HIS A 54 -12.68 10.06 -20.92
C HIS A 54 -12.49 9.04 -22.06
N GLU A 55 -12.59 9.52 -23.28
CA GLU A 55 -12.46 8.66 -24.44
C GLU A 55 -11.03 8.15 -24.65
N ASN A 56 -10.90 6.85 -24.93
CA ASN A 56 -9.66 6.18 -25.35
C ASN A 56 -8.49 6.29 -24.39
N LEU A 57 -8.72 6.26 -23.06
CA LEU A 57 -7.64 6.13 -22.09
C LEU A 57 -7.08 4.70 -22.10
N PRO A 58 -5.77 4.50 -22.34
CA PRO A 58 -5.14 3.20 -22.17
C PRO A 58 -4.96 2.92 -20.67
N TYR A 59 -5.28 1.69 -20.26
CA TYR A 59 -5.09 1.24 -18.87
C TYR A 59 -4.21 0.00 -18.82
N THR A 60 -3.26 -0.03 -17.89
CA THR A 60 -2.21 -1.05 -17.83
C THR A 60 -2.50 -2.23 -16.90
N TYR A 61 -3.62 -2.22 -16.17
CA TYR A 61 -4.02 -3.27 -15.22
C TYR A 61 -2.90 -3.71 -14.26
N PRO A 62 -2.29 -2.82 -13.48
CA PRO A 62 -1.02 -3.06 -12.78
C PRO A 62 -1.09 -4.14 -11.68
N HIS A 63 -2.28 -4.58 -11.30
CA HIS A 63 -2.50 -5.65 -10.32
C HIS A 63 -3.63 -6.61 -10.72
N TRP A 64 -3.75 -6.86 -12.01
CA TRP A 64 -4.81 -7.64 -12.61
C TRP A 64 -5.16 -8.96 -11.87
N GLY A 65 -4.14 -9.72 -11.46
CA GLY A 65 -4.36 -10.98 -10.75
C GLY A 65 -4.90 -10.81 -9.33
N TYR A 66 -4.54 -9.71 -8.67
CA TYR A 66 -5.10 -9.33 -7.38
C TYR A 66 -6.55 -8.87 -7.53
N ASP A 67 -6.85 -8.08 -8.56
CA ASP A 67 -8.19 -7.57 -8.85
C ASP A 67 -9.16 -8.71 -9.10
N VAL A 68 -8.79 -9.67 -9.97
CA VAL A 68 -9.58 -10.87 -10.22
C VAL A 68 -9.81 -11.69 -8.94
N ALA A 69 -8.76 -11.90 -8.13
CA ALA A 69 -8.89 -12.64 -6.87
C ALA A 69 -9.84 -11.93 -5.89
N THR A 70 -9.75 -10.60 -5.80
CA THR A 70 -10.61 -9.78 -4.94
C THR A 70 -12.07 -9.83 -5.37
N TYR A 71 -12.34 -9.69 -6.68
CA TYR A 71 -13.69 -9.81 -7.21
C TYR A 71 -14.27 -11.22 -6.95
N LEU A 72 -13.51 -12.28 -7.17
CA LEU A 72 -13.99 -13.65 -6.90
C LEU A 72 -14.36 -13.85 -5.43
N ILE A 73 -13.57 -13.29 -4.50
CA ILE A 73 -13.86 -13.33 -3.06
C ILE A 73 -15.15 -12.54 -2.76
N TYR A 74 -15.24 -11.32 -3.31
CA TYR A 74 -16.40 -10.47 -3.19
C TYR A 74 -17.67 -11.16 -3.70
N ASN A 75 -17.63 -11.71 -4.92
CA ASN A 75 -18.75 -12.36 -5.59
C ASN A 75 -19.28 -13.59 -4.81
N VAL A 76 -18.36 -14.39 -4.23
CA VAL A 76 -18.77 -15.50 -3.33
C VAL A 76 -19.57 -14.98 -2.14
N GLY A 77 -19.11 -13.91 -1.49
CA GLY A 77 -19.84 -13.29 -0.38
C GLY A 77 -21.17 -12.69 -0.82
N GLN A 78 -21.17 -11.97 -1.95
CA GLN A 78 -22.36 -11.35 -2.53
C GLN A 78 -23.45 -12.37 -2.88
N THR A 79 -23.07 -13.52 -3.41
CA THR A 79 -24.01 -14.62 -3.71
C THR A 79 -24.69 -15.16 -2.46
N ILE A 80 -24.05 -15.08 -1.29
CA ILE A 80 -24.60 -15.60 -0.01
C ILE A 80 -25.53 -14.58 0.66
N SER A 81 -25.17 -13.31 0.71
CA SER A 81 -25.85 -12.29 1.53
C SER A 81 -25.93 -10.90 0.87
N GLY A 82 -25.92 -10.83 -0.46
CA GLY A 82 -25.94 -9.56 -1.19
C GLY A 82 -24.65 -8.75 -1.02
N GLU A 83 -24.71 -7.46 -1.29
CA GLU A 83 -23.56 -6.55 -1.24
C GLU A 83 -22.81 -6.59 0.10
N ILE A 84 -23.54 -6.63 1.21
CA ILE A 84 -22.96 -6.76 2.57
C ILE A 84 -22.15 -8.05 2.71
N GLY A 85 -22.65 -9.17 2.16
CA GLY A 85 -21.90 -10.43 2.15
C GLY A 85 -20.59 -10.34 1.38
N GLY A 86 -20.56 -9.58 0.28
CA GLY A 86 -19.36 -9.27 -0.46
C GLY A 86 -18.31 -8.51 0.39
N TYR A 87 -18.74 -7.45 1.08
CA TYR A 87 -17.86 -6.70 1.99
C TYR A 87 -17.36 -7.54 3.16
N ILE A 88 -18.21 -8.40 3.74
CA ILE A 88 -17.77 -9.34 4.79
C ILE A 88 -16.69 -10.29 4.26
N ALA A 89 -16.82 -10.81 3.05
CA ALA A 89 -15.84 -11.70 2.45
C ALA A 89 -14.49 -10.99 2.23
N ILE A 90 -14.49 -9.75 1.76
CA ILE A 90 -13.29 -8.89 1.64
C ILE A 90 -12.65 -8.64 3.01
N TYR A 91 -13.43 -8.29 4.02
CA TYR A 91 -12.95 -8.08 5.38
C TYR A 91 -12.28 -9.34 5.95
N ILE A 92 -12.90 -10.50 5.79
CA ILE A 92 -12.33 -11.79 6.22
C ILE A 92 -11.03 -12.09 5.46
N SER A 93 -10.97 -11.84 4.15
CA SER A 93 -9.76 -12.04 3.36
C SER A 93 -8.62 -11.14 3.83
N THR A 94 -8.91 -9.90 4.18
CA THR A 94 -7.93 -8.94 4.75
C THR A 94 -7.38 -9.44 6.08
N ILE A 95 -8.23 -9.94 6.98
CA ILE A 95 -7.82 -10.56 8.25
C ILE A 95 -6.90 -11.77 8.00
N ILE A 96 -7.25 -12.63 7.06
CA ILE A 96 -6.45 -13.80 6.72
C ILE A 96 -5.07 -13.38 6.22
N LEU A 97 -4.99 -12.44 5.29
CA LEU A 97 -3.72 -11.93 4.75
C LEU A 97 -2.88 -11.24 5.84
N ALA A 98 -3.47 -10.40 6.69
CA ALA A 98 -2.78 -9.79 7.82
C ALA A 98 -2.26 -10.83 8.81
N SER A 99 -3.04 -11.88 9.08
CA SER A 99 -2.64 -12.99 9.95
C SER A 99 -1.49 -13.80 9.33
N ILE A 100 -1.52 -14.06 8.03
CA ILE A 100 -0.42 -14.71 7.29
C ILE A 100 0.85 -13.87 7.40
N LEU A 101 0.76 -12.54 7.20
CA LEU A 101 1.88 -11.62 7.35
C LEU A 101 2.48 -11.69 8.76
N GLY A 102 1.65 -11.58 9.80
CA GLY A 102 2.09 -11.63 11.19
C GLY A 102 2.73 -12.96 11.56
N ILE A 103 2.14 -14.08 11.16
CA ILE A 103 2.68 -15.43 11.41
C ILE A 103 4.01 -15.63 10.66
N LEU A 104 4.08 -15.20 9.40
CA LEU A 104 5.29 -15.31 8.59
C LEU A 104 6.42 -14.47 9.18
N LEU A 105 6.14 -13.22 9.56
CA LEU A 105 7.11 -12.33 10.19
C LEU A 105 7.62 -12.90 11.52
N PHE A 106 6.73 -13.41 12.37
CA PHE A 106 7.10 -14.08 13.62
C PHE A 106 8.00 -15.29 13.38
N ARG A 107 7.62 -16.16 12.43
CA ARG A 107 8.42 -17.35 12.08
C ARG A 107 9.78 -16.98 11.51
N THR A 108 9.84 -15.96 10.66
CA THR A 108 11.08 -15.42 10.10
C THR A 108 11.99 -14.89 11.19
N ASN A 109 11.47 -14.01 12.04
CA ASN A 109 12.19 -13.45 13.18
C ASN A 109 12.72 -14.53 14.11
N LYS A 110 11.87 -15.47 14.53
CA LYS A 110 12.23 -16.59 15.41
C LYS A 110 13.28 -17.50 14.77
N ARG A 111 13.17 -17.79 13.47
CA ARG A 111 14.08 -18.69 12.77
C ARG A 111 15.47 -18.09 12.57
N ILE A 112 15.55 -16.80 12.27
CA ILE A 112 16.82 -16.10 12.04
C ILE A 112 17.57 -15.87 13.35
N VAL A 113 16.85 -15.46 14.41
CA VAL A 113 17.46 -15.01 15.67
C VAL A 113 17.48 -16.11 16.74
N LYS A 114 16.65 -17.14 16.60
CA LYS A 114 16.49 -18.27 17.55
C LYS A 114 16.04 -17.82 18.95
N ASN A 115 15.26 -16.75 19.02
CA ASN A 115 14.64 -16.19 20.20
C ASN A 115 13.12 -16.16 20.01
N THR A 116 12.35 -16.61 20.98
CA THR A 116 10.90 -16.73 20.81
C THR A 116 10.18 -15.44 21.26
N ILE A 117 10.49 -14.95 22.46
CA ILE A 117 9.74 -13.84 23.07
C ILE A 117 10.07 -12.50 22.41
N ILE A 118 11.35 -12.22 22.16
CA ILE A 118 11.74 -10.97 21.49
C ILE A 118 11.16 -10.96 20.08
N SER A 119 11.25 -12.09 19.37
CA SER A 119 10.64 -12.22 18.04
C SER A 119 9.13 -12.00 18.06
N PHE A 120 8.43 -12.46 19.10
CA PHE A 120 7.00 -12.21 19.26
C PHE A 120 6.71 -10.73 19.51
N ALA A 121 7.39 -10.12 20.48
CA ALA A 121 7.19 -8.71 20.83
C ALA A 121 7.48 -7.78 19.63
N ILE A 122 8.62 -7.99 18.95
CA ILE A 122 9.00 -7.21 17.77
C ILE A 122 8.00 -7.41 16.63
N THR A 123 7.47 -8.62 16.47
CA THR A 123 6.43 -8.87 15.45
C THR A 123 5.16 -8.09 15.75
N LEU A 124 4.68 -8.08 17.00
CA LEU A 124 3.50 -7.28 17.36
C LEU A 124 3.73 -5.79 17.12
N LEU A 125 4.91 -5.27 17.53
CA LEU A 125 5.26 -3.87 17.28
C LEU A 125 5.33 -3.54 15.79
N ALA A 126 5.90 -4.41 14.97
CA ALA A 126 5.97 -4.21 13.52
C ALA A 126 4.57 -4.21 12.88
N ILE A 127 3.70 -5.17 13.25
CA ILE A 127 2.32 -5.23 12.75
C ILE A 127 1.52 -4.00 13.19
N TYR A 128 1.69 -3.55 14.43
CA TYR A 128 1.07 -2.31 14.91
C TYR A 128 1.54 -1.09 14.12
N SER A 129 2.84 -1.00 13.83
CA SER A 129 3.40 0.13 13.08
C SER A 129 2.96 0.18 11.62
N VAL A 130 2.52 -0.93 11.06
CA VAL A 130 1.98 -0.99 9.69
C VAL A 130 0.46 -1.11 9.64
N ARG A 131 -0.26 -0.90 10.74
CA ARG A 131 -1.71 -1.07 10.81
C ARG A 131 -2.48 -0.25 9.77
N ASP A 132 -2.01 0.97 9.47
CA ASP A 132 -2.65 1.88 8.50
C ASP A 132 -2.48 1.40 7.04
N TYR A 133 -1.59 0.43 6.82
CA TYR A 133 -1.36 -0.24 5.53
C TYR A 133 -2.05 -1.63 5.46
N ILE A 134 -2.73 -2.06 6.54
CA ILE A 134 -3.54 -3.29 6.54
C ILE A 134 -4.89 -2.96 5.93
N ALA A 135 -5.05 -3.23 4.65
CA ALA A 135 -6.26 -2.96 3.88
C ALA A 135 -6.43 -3.98 2.76
N ALA A 136 -7.60 -4.02 2.14
CA ALA A 136 -7.89 -4.85 0.97
C ALA A 136 -7.23 -4.26 -0.29
N ARG A 137 -5.90 -4.24 -0.30
CA ARG A 137 -5.05 -3.70 -1.38
C ARG A 137 -3.95 -4.70 -1.74
N ALA A 138 -3.49 -4.70 -2.99
CA ALA A 138 -2.39 -5.55 -3.48
C ALA A 138 -1.10 -5.40 -2.65
N GLN A 139 -0.93 -4.25 -1.99
CA GLN A 139 0.18 -3.95 -1.09
C GLN A 139 0.32 -4.95 0.07
N LEU A 140 -0.78 -5.42 0.66
CA LEU A 140 -0.75 -6.39 1.76
C LEU A 140 -0.15 -7.74 1.34
N VAL A 141 -0.47 -8.19 0.11
CA VAL A 141 0.14 -9.40 -0.48
C VAL A 141 1.64 -9.17 -0.72
N THR A 142 2.01 -7.98 -1.20
CA THR A 142 3.42 -7.62 -1.42
C THR A 142 4.24 -7.67 -0.13
N PHE A 143 3.69 -7.23 1.00
CA PHE A 143 4.37 -7.33 2.30
C PHE A 143 4.67 -8.78 2.67
N ILE A 144 3.72 -9.68 2.44
CA ILE A 144 3.91 -11.13 2.66
C ILE A 144 5.06 -11.64 1.76
N LEU A 145 5.07 -11.26 0.49
CA LEU A 145 6.08 -11.70 -0.48
C LEU A 145 7.48 -11.19 -0.11
N PHE A 146 7.63 -9.93 0.31
CA PHE A 146 8.93 -9.38 0.71
C PHE A 146 9.45 -9.98 2.02
N VAL A 147 8.60 -10.22 3.02
CA VAL A 147 9.02 -10.94 4.23
C VAL A 147 9.43 -12.37 3.89
N PHE A 148 8.71 -13.03 2.98
CA PHE A 148 9.05 -14.37 2.50
C PHE A 148 10.35 -14.39 1.68
N GLU A 149 10.62 -13.35 0.92
CA GLU A 149 11.87 -13.16 0.19
C GLU A 149 13.07 -13.09 1.13
N ILE A 150 13.03 -12.22 2.14
CA ILE A 150 14.09 -12.13 3.16
C ILE A 150 14.27 -13.48 3.88
N TYR A 151 13.17 -14.15 4.22
CA TYR A 151 13.26 -15.51 4.77
C TYR A 151 13.99 -16.48 3.83
N CYS A 152 13.63 -16.50 2.55
CA CYS A 152 14.27 -17.39 1.56
C CYS A 152 15.75 -17.06 1.36
N ILE A 153 16.11 -15.76 1.27
CA ILE A 153 17.51 -15.33 1.14
C ILE A 153 18.33 -15.78 2.36
N GLU A 154 17.91 -15.49 3.57
CA GLU A 154 18.64 -15.83 4.79
C GLU A 154 18.77 -17.35 4.95
N MET A 155 17.71 -18.11 4.67
CA MET A 155 17.75 -19.57 4.75
C MET A 155 18.59 -20.22 3.64
N PHE A 156 18.60 -19.63 2.43
CA PHE A 156 19.44 -20.08 1.33
C PHE A 156 20.93 -19.84 1.64
N LEU A 157 21.25 -18.70 2.22
CA LEU A 157 22.63 -18.38 2.62
C LEU A 157 23.14 -19.29 3.75
N GLU A 158 22.26 -19.71 4.68
CA GLU A 158 22.59 -20.67 5.75
C GLU A 158 22.76 -22.09 5.17
N ASN A 159 21.84 -22.53 4.33
CA ASN A 159 21.82 -23.88 3.76
C ASN A 159 21.07 -23.89 2.41
N PRO A 160 21.78 -23.88 1.27
CA PRO A 160 21.17 -23.79 -0.05
C PRO A 160 20.38 -25.06 -0.39
N ARG A 161 19.03 -24.95 -0.34
CA ARG A 161 18.10 -26.03 -0.68
C ARG A 161 17.19 -25.59 -1.83
N LYS A 162 16.80 -26.53 -2.69
CA LYS A 162 15.92 -26.30 -3.86
C LYS A 162 14.64 -25.52 -3.51
N ARG A 163 14.02 -25.79 -2.36
CA ARG A 163 12.79 -25.10 -1.93
C ARG A 163 12.95 -23.58 -1.81
N TYR A 164 14.13 -23.10 -1.39
CA TYR A 164 14.38 -21.65 -1.29
C TYR A 164 14.61 -21.04 -2.67
N ILE A 165 15.24 -21.78 -3.60
CA ILE A 165 15.39 -21.35 -5.00
C ILE A 165 14.02 -21.22 -5.65
N ILE A 166 13.14 -22.21 -5.48
CA ILE A 166 11.76 -22.17 -5.98
C ILE A 166 11.03 -20.95 -5.40
N GLY A 167 11.13 -20.73 -4.08
CA GLY A 167 10.53 -19.55 -3.44
C GLY A 167 11.03 -18.26 -4.06
N LEU A 168 12.35 -18.06 -4.19
CA LEU A 168 12.95 -16.88 -4.78
C LEU A 168 12.54 -16.63 -6.24
N ILE A 169 12.38 -17.68 -7.05
CA ILE A 169 11.93 -17.54 -8.44
C ILE A 169 10.42 -17.25 -8.52
N SER A 170 9.62 -17.82 -7.62
CA SER A 170 8.17 -17.64 -7.62
C SER A 170 7.75 -16.23 -7.20
N ILE A 171 8.49 -15.59 -6.28
CA ILE A 171 8.15 -14.28 -5.75
C ILE A 171 8.05 -13.20 -6.85
N PRO A 172 9.06 -12.96 -7.70
CA PRO A 172 8.97 -11.92 -8.72
C PRO A 172 7.93 -12.24 -9.80
N ILE A 173 7.61 -13.51 -10.07
CA ILE A 173 6.49 -13.91 -10.94
C ILE A 173 5.17 -13.47 -10.32
N LEU A 174 4.98 -13.74 -9.01
CA LEU A 174 3.77 -13.33 -8.30
C LEU A 174 3.65 -11.80 -8.25
N ILE A 175 4.74 -11.08 -7.97
CA ILE A 175 4.73 -9.61 -7.95
C ILE A 175 4.37 -9.05 -9.34
N ALA A 176 4.92 -9.60 -10.43
CA ALA A 176 4.62 -9.15 -11.79
C ALA A 176 3.13 -9.29 -12.18
N ASN A 177 2.38 -10.16 -11.50
CA ASN A 177 0.97 -10.40 -11.78
C ASN A 177 0.01 -9.86 -10.71
N LEU A 178 0.49 -9.65 -9.48
CA LEU A 178 -0.34 -9.18 -8.37
C LEU A 178 -0.10 -7.72 -8.00
N HIS A 179 1.09 -7.15 -8.31
CA HIS A 179 1.41 -5.76 -7.98
C HIS A 179 2.67 -5.29 -8.73
N VAL A 180 2.54 -5.04 -10.01
CA VAL A 180 3.68 -4.75 -10.92
C VAL A 180 4.50 -3.52 -10.50
N ALA A 181 3.87 -2.51 -9.91
CA ALA A 181 4.52 -1.26 -9.49
C ALA A 181 5.74 -1.46 -8.58
N VAL A 182 5.77 -2.54 -7.80
CA VAL A 182 6.83 -2.82 -6.84
C VAL A 182 7.78 -3.94 -7.28
N TRP A 183 7.72 -4.39 -8.54
CA TRP A 183 8.50 -5.51 -9.03
C TRP A 183 10.03 -5.28 -8.89
N TRP A 184 10.50 -4.06 -9.13
CA TRP A 184 11.91 -3.70 -8.97
C TRP A 184 12.40 -3.76 -7.51
N PHE A 185 11.50 -3.61 -6.52
CA PHE A 185 11.88 -3.70 -5.11
C PHE A 185 12.38 -5.08 -4.73
N TYR A 186 11.92 -6.14 -5.40
CA TYR A 186 12.49 -7.47 -5.27
C TYR A 186 14.01 -7.46 -5.46
N PHE A 187 14.52 -6.80 -6.49
CA PHE A 187 15.95 -6.73 -6.77
C PHE A 187 16.70 -5.81 -5.81
N ILE A 188 16.09 -4.76 -5.35
CA ILE A 188 16.66 -3.81 -4.38
C ILE A 188 17.00 -4.53 -3.07
N LEU A 189 16.21 -5.48 -2.63
CA LEU A 189 16.46 -6.25 -1.41
C LEU A 189 17.69 -7.17 -1.49
N TYR A 190 18.20 -7.49 -2.69
CA TYR A 190 19.46 -8.23 -2.86
C TYR A 190 20.70 -7.34 -2.72
N ILE A 191 20.58 -6.04 -2.98
CA ILE A 191 21.74 -5.12 -3.03
C ILE A 191 22.61 -5.18 -1.76
N PRO A 192 22.06 -5.15 -0.53
CA PRO A 192 22.88 -5.23 0.69
C PRO A 192 23.73 -6.49 0.80
N TYR A 193 23.19 -7.63 0.36
CA TYR A 193 23.90 -8.92 0.39
C TYR A 193 25.03 -8.96 -0.63
N ILE A 194 24.79 -8.42 -1.82
CA ILE A 194 25.78 -8.34 -2.91
C ILE A 194 26.89 -7.36 -2.52
N ALA A 195 26.53 -6.21 -1.95
CA ALA A 195 27.49 -5.21 -1.50
C ALA A 195 28.45 -5.77 -0.43
N GLU A 196 27.90 -6.47 0.59
CA GLU A 196 28.74 -7.15 1.60
C GLU A 196 29.70 -8.16 0.96
N TYR A 197 29.24 -8.96 0.00
CA TYR A 197 30.08 -9.95 -0.69
C TYR A 197 31.19 -9.31 -1.50
N ILE A 198 30.91 -8.24 -2.23
CA ILE A 198 31.91 -7.49 -3.02
C ILE A 198 32.96 -6.90 -2.09
N ILE A 199 32.57 -6.24 -1.00
CA ILE A 199 33.47 -5.64 -0.02
C ILE A 199 34.33 -6.71 0.64
N ALA A 200 33.74 -7.84 1.06
CA ALA A 200 34.48 -8.95 1.65
C ALA A 200 35.53 -9.52 0.69
N LYS A 201 35.24 -9.55 -0.60
CA LYS A 201 36.17 -10.07 -1.62
C LYS A 201 37.29 -9.07 -1.92
N ILE A 202 37.02 -7.76 -1.99
CA ILE A 202 38.01 -6.72 -2.27
C ILE A 202 38.94 -6.55 -1.07
N SER A 203 38.41 -6.49 0.14
CA SER A 203 39.19 -6.26 1.36
C SER A 203 40.08 -7.47 1.73
N LYS A 204 39.88 -8.64 1.09
CA LYS A 204 40.50 -9.93 1.46
C LYS A 204 40.27 -10.29 2.95
N LYS A 205 39.30 -9.64 3.60
CA LYS A 205 38.97 -9.79 5.00
C LYS A 205 37.79 -10.78 5.11
N ASN A 206 38.04 -11.84 5.86
CA ASN A 206 37.01 -12.85 6.17
C ASN A 206 36.67 -12.73 7.65
N ASN A 207 35.43 -12.49 7.98
CA ASN A 207 34.91 -12.43 9.35
C ASN A 207 35.64 -11.42 10.27
N GLU A 208 36.17 -10.35 9.72
CA GLU A 208 36.77 -9.27 10.51
C GLU A 208 35.75 -8.23 10.94
N ILE A 209 35.96 -7.70 12.13
CA ILE A 209 35.18 -6.58 12.66
C ILE A 209 35.86 -5.29 12.21
N ILE A 210 35.20 -4.53 11.32
CA ILE A 210 35.59 -3.18 10.96
C ILE A 210 34.92 -2.23 11.94
N LEU A 211 35.64 -1.23 12.44
CA LEU A 211 35.12 -0.24 13.40
C LEU A 211 34.52 -0.87 14.66
N ASN A 212 35.12 -1.95 15.17
CA ASN A 212 34.75 -2.67 16.39
C ASN A 212 33.30 -3.24 16.44
N ARG A 213 32.41 -2.93 15.47
CA ARG A 213 30.98 -3.31 15.49
C ARG A 213 30.45 -3.87 14.17
N LEU A 214 31.04 -3.50 13.03
CA LEU A 214 30.64 -3.99 11.71
C LEU A 214 31.31 -5.33 11.42
N GLU A 215 30.51 -6.37 11.29
CA GLU A 215 30.95 -7.72 10.93
C GLU A 215 30.76 -7.94 9.42
N ILE A 216 31.85 -8.29 8.73
CA ILE A 216 31.82 -8.66 7.30
C ILE A 216 31.78 -10.17 7.19
N ILE A 217 30.80 -10.72 6.49
CA ILE A 217 30.65 -12.15 6.27
C ILE A 217 30.89 -12.48 4.79
N ASN A 218 31.95 -13.23 4.50
CA ASN A 218 32.16 -13.76 3.17
C ASN A 218 31.39 -15.07 2.97
N ASN A 219 30.15 -14.97 2.51
CA ASN A 219 29.32 -16.14 2.24
C ASN A 219 29.43 -16.56 0.77
N LYS A 220 30.00 -17.74 0.52
CA LYS A 220 30.19 -18.29 -0.83
C LYS A 220 28.89 -18.55 -1.59
N ASN A 221 27.77 -18.69 -0.90
CA ASN A 221 26.45 -18.95 -1.51
C ASN A 221 25.89 -17.71 -2.22
N ILE A 222 26.38 -16.50 -1.94
CA ILE A 222 25.92 -15.27 -2.59
C ILE A 222 26.12 -15.31 -4.11
N LYS A 223 27.17 -15.96 -4.61
CA LYS A 223 27.36 -16.15 -6.06
C LYS A 223 26.17 -16.86 -6.73
N TYR A 224 25.56 -17.83 -6.06
CA TYR A 224 24.37 -18.53 -6.57
C TYR A 224 23.12 -17.65 -6.42
N LEU A 225 23.06 -16.85 -5.37
CA LEU A 225 21.99 -15.85 -5.18
C LEU A 225 21.98 -14.82 -6.33
N ILE A 226 23.17 -14.36 -6.76
CA ILE A 226 23.30 -13.46 -7.93
C ILE A 226 22.80 -14.14 -9.21
N ILE A 227 23.12 -15.43 -9.42
CA ILE A 227 22.63 -16.18 -10.59
C ILE A 227 21.10 -16.26 -10.55
N ILE A 228 20.50 -16.58 -9.39
CA ILE A 228 19.06 -16.61 -9.22
C ILE A 228 18.46 -15.23 -9.55
N MET A 229 19.03 -14.16 -9.03
CA MET A 229 18.59 -12.78 -9.29
C MET A 229 18.60 -12.46 -10.80
N ILE A 230 19.67 -12.85 -11.52
CA ILE A 230 19.76 -12.65 -12.99
C ILE A 230 18.65 -13.44 -13.71
N ILE A 231 18.39 -14.69 -13.30
CA ILE A 231 17.28 -15.49 -13.88
C ILE A 231 15.95 -14.79 -13.60
N CYS A 232 15.78 -14.23 -12.40
CA CYS A 232 14.56 -13.52 -12.02
C CYS A 232 14.30 -12.26 -12.84
N LEU A 233 15.30 -11.63 -13.46
CA LEU A 233 15.09 -10.52 -14.39
C LEU A 233 14.20 -10.90 -15.59
N PHE A 234 14.24 -12.15 -16.02
CA PHE A 234 13.41 -12.65 -17.13
C PHE A 234 11.98 -13.00 -16.69
N THR A 235 11.73 -13.13 -15.40
CA THR A 235 10.39 -13.49 -14.89
C THR A 235 9.37 -12.35 -15.08
N GLY A 236 9.83 -11.12 -15.27
CA GLY A 236 8.97 -9.99 -15.61
C GLY A 236 8.24 -10.12 -16.95
N LEU A 237 8.64 -11.07 -17.81
CA LEU A 237 7.94 -11.42 -19.04
C LEU A 237 6.82 -12.47 -18.83
N LEU A 238 6.72 -13.05 -17.64
CA LEU A 238 5.70 -14.06 -17.30
C LEU A 238 4.42 -13.40 -16.79
N THR A 239 3.92 -12.46 -17.55
CA THR A 239 2.69 -11.70 -17.30
C THR A 239 2.00 -11.38 -18.62
N PRO A 240 0.65 -11.24 -18.67
CA PRO A 240 -0.05 -10.79 -19.86
C PRO A 240 0.21 -9.29 -20.18
N LEU A 241 0.87 -8.55 -19.29
CA LEU A 241 1.05 -7.09 -19.40
C LEU A 241 2.25 -6.67 -20.29
N GLY A 242 2.86 -7.60 -21.03
CA GLY A 242 4.00 -7.31 -21.90
C GLY A 242 5.22 -6.74 -21.15
N ASN A 243 5.68 -5.56 -21.55
CA ASN A 243 6.85 -4.90 -20.95
C ASN A 243 6.51 -4.00 -19.72
N THR A 244 5.25 -3.93 -19.31
CA THR A 244 4.78 -3.08 -18.20
C THR A 244 5.57 -3.33 -16.93
N THR A 245 5.93 -4.56 -16.63
CA THR A 245 6.75 -4.93 -15.45
C THR A 245 8.06 -4.14 -15.37
N TYR A 246 8.68 -3.83 -16.49
CA TYR A 246 9.96 -3.12 -16.54
C TYR A 246 9.81 -1.61 -16.57
N THR A 247 8.71 -1.10 -17.13
CA THR A 247 8.53 0.32 -17.41
C THR A 247 7.67 1.04 -16.39
N TYR A 248 6.78 0.33 -15.69
CA TYR A 248 5.77 0.93 -14.82
C TYR A 248 6.36 1.84 -13.75
N LEU A 249 7.29 1.33 -12.93
CA LEU A 249 7.91 2.13 -11.85
C LEU A 249 8.62 3.36 -12.40
N ILE A 250 9.30 3.25 -13.56
CA ILE A 250 10.02 4.37 -14.17
C ILE A 250 9.02 5.45 -14.60
N LYS A 251 7.90 5.07 -15.22
CA LYS A 251 6.83 5.99 -15.60
C LYS A 251 6.22 6.69 -14.39
N THR A 252 5.90 5.94 -13.33
CA THR A 252 5.35 6.52 -12.08
C THR A 252 6.34 7.51 -11.44
N MET A 253 7.65 7.22 -11.45
CA MET A 253 8.66 8.11 -10.87
C MET A 253 8.94 9.36 -11.73
N LEU A 254 8.67 9.32 -13.02
CA LEU A 254 8.81 10.48 -13.91
C LEU A 254 7.54 11.33 -13.96
N GLY A 255 6.41 10.76 -13.54
CA GLY A 255 5.12 11.43 -13.55
C GLY A 255 4.89 12.34 -12.33
N ASN A 256 3.90 13.23 -12.46
CA ASN A 256 3.52 14.20 -11.44
C ASN A 256 2.63 13.63 -10.32
N THR A 257 2.14 12.40 -10.45
CA THR A 257 1.30 11.76 -9.44
C THR A 257 2.02 11.61 -8.09
N THR A 258 3.35 11.40 -8.12
CA THR A 258 4.16 11.26 -6.90
C THR A 258 4.26 12.54 -6.07
N GLU A 259 4.04 13.71 -6.67
CA GLU A 259 4.12 15.00 -6.00
C GLU A 259 2.80 15.41 -5.33
N ASN A 260 1.68 14.85 -5.78
CA ASN A 260 0.34 15.24 -5.36
C ASN A 260 -0.37 14.20 -4.49
N ILE A 261 0.11 12.95 -4.47
CA ILE A 261 -0.46 11.90 -3.63
C ILE A 261 0.24 11.87 -2.28
N ASN A 262 -0.52 12.06 -1.22
CA ASN A 262 -0.01 12.20 0.15
C ASN A 262 0.90 11.04 0.60
N GLU A 263 0.61 9.80 0.18
CA GLU A 263 1.43 8.62 0.49
C GLU A 263 2.82 8.67 -0.16
N HIS A 264 2.98 9.33 -1.29
CA HIS A 264 4.24 9.44 -2.05
C HIS A 264 5.14 10.58 -1.58
N LEU A 265 4.57 11.56 -0.86
CA LEU A 265 5.33 12.71 -0.37
C LEU A 265 6.46 12.28 0.58
N PRO A 266 7.55 13.06 0.67
CA PRO A 266 8.60 12.86 1.64
C PRO A 266 8.08 12.81 3.07
N MET A 267 8.71 12.00 3.92
CA MET A 267 8.34 11.90 5.32
C MET A 267 8.69 13.17 6.08
N ILE A 268 7.69 13.78 6.73
CA ILE A 268 7.90 14.90 7.64
C ILE A 268 8.07 14.33 9.06
N ILE A 269 9.27 14.50 9.62
CA ILE A 269 9.65 13.92 10.92
C ILE A 269 8.65 14.27 12.02
N MET A 270 8.15 15.51 12.05
CA MET A 270 7.23 15.99 13.09
C MET A 270 5.81 15.39 13.00
N GLN A 271 5.46 14.77 11.88
CA GLN A 271 4.14 14.16 11.66
C GLN A 271 4.14 12.64 11.85
N HIS A 272 5.32 12.03 12.06
CA HIS A 272 5.47 10.58 12.09
C HIS A 272 6.29 10.13 13.32
N GLU A 273 5.62 9.98 14.46
CA GLU A 273 6.27 9.65 15.74
C GLU A 273 6.91 8.26 15.74
N ALA A 274 6.23 7.24 15.21
CA ALA A 274 6.72 5.86 15.27
C ALA A 274 8.07 5.64 14.54
N PRO A 275 8.31 6.14 13.31
CA PRO A 275 9.63 6.13 12.69
C PRO A 275 10.69 6.87 13.49
N VAL A 276 10.36 8.03 14.06
CA VAL A 276 11.30 8.84 14.84
C VAL A 276 11.75 8.08 16.10
N VAL A 277 10.82 7.47 16.82
CA VAL A 277 11.11 6.61 17.98
C VAL A 277 11.98 5.42 17.57
N ALA A 278 11.65 4.75 16.46
CA ALA A 278 12.44 3.62 15.97
C ALA A 278 13.87 4.04 15.58
N LEU A 279 14.04 5.19 14.92
CA LEU A 279 15.36 5.75 14.61
C LEU A 279 16.13 6.11 15.88
N GLY A 280 15.47 6.73 16.87
CA GLY A 280 16.07 7.03 18.18
C GLY A 280 16.56 5.77 18.89
N ILE A 281 15.76 4.70 18.91
CA ILE A 281 16.16 3.39 19.45
C ILE A 281 17.35 2.82 18.69
N LEU A 282 17.36 2.88 17.35
CA LEU A 282 18.47 2.39 16.52
C LEU A 282 19.78 3.14 16.85
N ILE A 283 19.73 4.47 16.90
CA ILE A 283 20.87 5.31 17.23
C ILE A 283 21.37 4.99 18.65
N PHE A 284 20.46 4.89 19.63
CA PHE A 284 20.82 4.53 21.00
C PHE A 284 21.51 3.17 21.08
N VAL A 285 20.93 2.14 20.45
CA VAL A 285 21.51 0.79 20.42
C VAL A 285 22.90 0.79 19.79
N LEU A 286 23.04 1.44 18.62
CA LEU A 286 24.33 1.49 17.91
C LEU A 286 25.36 2.38 18.62
N SER A 287 24.96 3.36 19.43
CA SER A 287 25.89 4.29 20.10
C SER A 287 26.24 3.84 21.52
N CYS A 288 25.27 3.32 22.27
CA CYS A 288 25.39 3.07 23.71
C CYS A 288 25.58 1.59 24.08
N THR A 289 25.55 0.65 23.11
CA THR A 289 25.76 -0.78 23.37
C THR A 289 26.93 -1.33 22.55
N SER A 290 27.39 -2.54 22.88
CA SER A 290 28.41 -3.29 22.13
C SER A 290 27.84 -4.18 21.03
N ALA A 291 26.55 -4.05 20.71
CA ALA A 291 25.88 -4.88 19.71
C ALA A 291 26.59 -4.82 18.35
N LYS A 292 26.85 -5.99 17.79
CA LYS A 292 27.47 -6.13 16.48
C LYS A 292 26.38 -6.19 15.40
N ILE A 293 26.66 -5.55 14.28
CA ILE A 293 25.76 -5.57 13.12
C ILE A 293 26.53 -6.10 11.89
N LYS A 294 25.90 -6.98 11.13
CA LYS A 294 26.47 -7.42 9.85
C LYS A 294 26.41 -6.30 8.83
N LEU A 295 27.43 -6.20 7.97
CA LEU A 295 27.50 -5.12 6.99
C LEU A 295 26.26 -5.07 6.07
N ARG A 296 25.76 -6.25 5.66
CA ARG A 296 24.50 -6.34 4.87
C ARG A 296 23.27 -5.82 5.62
N ASP A 297 23.20 -6.07 6.94
CA ASP A 297 22.10 -5.59 7.77
C ASP A 297 22.18 -4.06 7.96
N ALA A 298 23.42 -3.52 8.06
CA ALA A 298 23.67 -2.08 8.10
C ALA A 298 23.26 -1.40 6.77
N PHE A 299 23.64 -1.97 5.62
CA PHE A 299 23.20 -1.46 4.31
C PHE A 299 21.69 -1.58 4.11
N MET A 300 21.08 -2.68 4.55
CA MET A 300 19.63 -2.88 4.45
C MET A 300 18.89 -1.80 5.25
N ILE A 301 19.24 -1.61 6.52
CA ILE A 301 18.54 -0.62 7.36
C ILE A 301 18.77 0.81 6.85
N LEU A 302 19.97 1.13 6.37
CA LEU A 302 20.27 2.42 5.76
C LEU A 302 19.43 2.67 4.50
N GLY A 303 19.35 1.67 3.61
CA GLY A 303 18.51 1.75 2.41
C GLY A 303 17.03 1.94 2.75
N LEU A 304 16.52 1.19 3.74
CA LEU A 304 15.14 1.33 4.21
C LEU A 304 14.85 2.71 4.84
N ILE A 305 15.82 3.29 5.57
CA ILE A 305 15.71 4.65 6.11
C ILE A 305 15.64 5.67 4.95
N ILE A 306 16.53 5.56 3.97
CA ILE A 306 16.51 6.46 2.81
C ILE A 306 15.17 6.37 2.07
N LEU A 307 14.70 5.17 1.77
CA LEU A 307 13.40 4.96 1.12
C LEU A 307 12.25 5.58 1.92
N MET A 308 12.25 5.37 3.24
CA MET A 308 11.23 5.92 4.15
C MET A 308 11.24 7.45 4.17
N LEU A 309 12.42 8.07 4.16
CA LEU A 309 12.56 9.53 4.14
C LEU A 309 12.11 10.12 2.79
N CYS A 310 12.37 9.40 1.69
CA CYS A 310 11.97 9.83 0.36
C CYS A 310 10.46 9.72 0.11
N SER A 311 9.78 8.73 0.74
CA SER A 311 8.33 8.55 0.59
C SER A 311 7.73 7.89 1.82
N ARG A 312 6.65 8.48 2.32
CA ARG A 312 5.90 8.00 3.50
C ARG A 312 5.44 6.56 3.36
N ARG A 313 5.09 6.13 2.16
CA ARG A 313 4.65 4.76 1.85
C ARG A 313 5.67 3.70 2.25
N HIS A 314 6.96 4.00 2.17
CA HIS A 314 8.04 3.06 2.48
C HIS A 314 8.28 2.86 3.99
N GLN A 315 7.59 3.60 4.88
CA GLN A 315 7.58 3.31 6.31
C GLN A 315 7.18 1.86 6.60
N SER A 316 6.25 1.33 5.81
CA SER A 316 5.81 -0.07 5.92
C SER A 316 6.96 -1.07 5.74
N LEU A 317 7.81 -0.87 4.74
CA LEU A 317 9.00 -1.72 4.50
C LEU A 317 10.03 -1.55 5.62
N PHE A 318 10.26 -0.33 6.10
CA PHE A 318 11.15 -0.06 7.21
C PHE A 318 10.71 -0.83 8.47
N PHE A 319 9.42 -0.82 8.82
CA PHE A 319 8.94 -1.55 9.99
C PHE A 319 8.93 -3.06 9.78
N LEU A 320 8.55 -3.57 8.62
CA LEU A 320 8.49 -5.02 8.38
C LEU A 320 9.88 -5.64 8.26
N ILE A 321 10.71 -5.17 7.35
CA ILE A 321 12.05 -5.74 7.12
C ILE A 321 13.02 -5.26 8.20
N GLY A 322 12.95 -3.99 8.59
CA GLY A 322 13.76 -3.44 9.67
C GLY A 322 13.52 -4.16 11.00
N SER A 323 12.30 -4.64 11.28
CA SER A 323 12.00 -5.43 12.50
C SER A 323 12.90 -6.66 12.64
N ILE A 324 13.28 -7.29 11.52
CA ILE A 324 14.19 -8.45 11.52
C ILE A 324 15.60 -8.02 11.98
N ILE A 325 16.04 -6.84 11.55
CA ILE A 325 17.34 -6.27 11.93
C ILE A 325 17.33 -5.82 13.39
N PHE A 326 16.26 -5.15 13.83
CA PHE A 326 16.06 -4.80 15.24
C PHE A 326 16.08 -6.05 16.13
N ASN A 327 15.42 -7.14 15.71
CA ASN A 327 15.44 -8.40 16.44
C ASN A 327 16.86 -8.98 16.57
N LYS A 328 17.67 -8.92 15.49
CA LYS A 328 19.09 -9.32 15.54
C LYS A 328 19.87 -8.46 16.54
N LEU A 329 19.74 -7.13 16.48
CA LEU A 329 20.43 -6.20 17.36
C LEU A 329 20.08 -6.42 18.84
N PHE A 330 18.80 -6.50 19.19
CA PHE A 330 18.37 -6.78 20.57
C PHE A 330 18.89 -8.11 21.08
N SER A 331 18.96 -9.12 20.20
CA SER A 331 19.51 -10.41 20.60
C SER A 331 21.03 -10.37 20.85
N GLU A 332 21.76 -9.55 20.09
CA GLU A 332 23.22 -9.35 20.34
C GLU A 332 23.45 -8.65 21.68
N ILE A 333 22.69 -7.61 22.03
CA ILE A 333 22.77 -6.95 23.35
C ILE A 333 22.61 -7.97 24.48
N LEU A 334 21.64 -8.87 24.37
CA LEU A 334 21.37 -9.87 25.42
C LEU A 334 22.46 -10.93 25.52
N LYS A 335 23.14 -11.27 24.43
CA LYS A 335 24.30 -12.18 24.47
C LYS A 335 25.48 -11.54 25.21
N ASP A 336 25.75 -10.28 24.94
CA ASP A 336 26.87 -9.55 25.54
C ASP A 336 26.66 -9.30 27.05
N TYR A 337 25.39 -9.12 27.47
CA TYR A 337 25.07 -8.85 28.88
C TYR A 337 25.33 -10.08 29.80
N LYS A 338 25.04 -11.30 29.31
CA LYS A 338 25.29 -12.54 30.05
C LYS A 338 25.34 -13.74 29.12
N GLU A 339 26.39 -14.58 29.26
CA GLU A 339 26.48 -15.84 28.56
C GLU A 339 25.23 -16.69 28.83
N GLY A 340 24.45 -16.99 27.79
CA GLY A 340 23.15 -17.66 27.91
C GLY A 340 21.96 -16.75 28.29
N GLY A 341 22.13 -15.43 28.37
CA GLY A 341 21.08 -14.46 28.76
C GLY A 341 19.78 -14.60 27.98
N ILE A 342 19.86 -14.88 26.67
CA ILE A 342 18.69 -15.15 25.80
C ILE A 342 17.89 -16.37 26.28
N LYS A 343 18.57 -17.48 26.63
CA LYS A 343 17.90 -18.69 27.13
C LYS A 343 17.25 -18.47 28.49
N ILE A 344 17.89 -17.70 29.35
CA ILE A 344 17.35 -17.35 30.68
C ILE A 344 16.09 -16.49 30.48
N LEU A 345 16.13 -15.48 29.63
CA LEU A 345 15.00 -14.61 29.34
C LEU A 345 13.83 -15.42 28.74
N ASP A 346 14.09 -16.23 27.73
CA ASP A 346 13.08 -17.10 27.14
C ASP A 346 12.48 -18.09 28.17
N ASN A 347 13.29 -18.65 29.06
CA ASN A 347 12.79 -19.57 30.08
C ASN A 347 11.86 -18.86 31.09
N ILE A 348 12.20 -17.64 31.52
CA ILE A 348 11.38 -16.84 32.42
C ILE A 348 10.09 -16.39 31.73
N LEU A 349 10.21 -15.75 30.57
CA LEU A 349 9.08 -15.16 29.85
C LEU A 349 8.19 -16.21 29.15
N LEU A 350 8.70 -17.41 28.89
CA LEU A 350 7.91 -18.55 28.44
C LEU A 350 7.41 -19.44 29.60
N SER A 351 7.50 -18.99 30.85
CA SER A 351 6.82 -19.66 31.95
C SER A 351 5.30 -19.66 31.75
N LYS A 352 4.57 -20.56 32.40
CA LYS A 352 3.10 -20.58 32.29
C LYS A 352 2.45 -19.27 32.75
N ILE A 353 2.97 -18.69 33.82
CA ILE A 353 2.47 -17.43 34.41
C ILE A 353 2.74 -16.27 33.43
N SER A 354 3.96 -16.16 32.94
CA SER A 354 4.32 -15.08 32.00
C SER A 354 3.52 -15.15 30.68
N ILE A 355 3.30 -16.35 30.13
CA ILE A 355 2.45 -16.52 28.95
C ILE A 355 1.00 -16.12 29.25
N ALA A 356 0.48 -16.44 30.44
CA ALA A 356 -0.87 -16.01 30.83
C ALA A 356 -0.96 -14.47 30.91
N ILE A 357 0.05 -13.82 31.51
CA ILE A 357 0.12 -12.35 31.60
C ILE A 357 0.23 -11.73 30.20
N ILE A 358 1.13 -12.24 29.36
CA ILE A 358 1.29 -11.75 27.97
C ILE A 358 -0.02 -11.92 27.19
N SER A 359 -0.69 -13.09 27.35
CA SER A 359 -1.98 -13.32 26.70
C SER A 359 -3.04 -12.32 27.14
N LEU A 360 -3.11 -12.05 28.46
CA LEU A 360 -4.06 -11.07 29.00
C LEU A 360 -3.80 -9.67 28.45
N ILE A 361 -2.54 -9.24 28.40
CA ILE A 361 -2.16 -7.93 27.86
C ILE A 361 -2.54 -7.82 26.37
N VAL A 362 -2.15 -8.81 25.55
CA VAL A 362 -2.43 -8.78 24.11
C VAL A 362 -3.93 -8.80 23.84
N VAL A 363 -4.69 -9.62 24.57
CA VAL A 363 -6.15 -9.66 24.45
C VAL A 363 -6.77 -8.33 24.89
N ALA A 364 -6.34 -7.74 26.01
CA ALA A 364 -6.85 -6.45 26.48
C ALA A 364 -6.60 -5.33 25.47
N VAL A 365 -5.38 -5.27 24.89
CA VAL A 365 -5.04 -4.32 23.83
C VAL A 365 -5.87 -4.57 22.57
N SER A 366 -6.07 -5.83 22.19
CA SER A 366 -6.89 -6.19 21.03
C SER A 366 -8.36 -5.79 21.24
N VAL A 367 -8.91 -6.03 22.42
CA VAL A 367 -10.27 -5.59 22.78
C VAL A 367 -10.39 -4.07 22.72
N TYR A 368 -9.40 -3.34 23.22
CA TYR A 368 -9.36 -1.88 23.10
C TYR A 368 -9.47 -1.43 21.63
N PHE A 369 -8.68 -2.00 20.71
CA PHE A 369 -8.77 -1.65 19.29
C PHE A 369 -10.09 -2.07 18.64
N ILE A 370 -10.71 -3.17 19.08
CA ILE A 370 -12.03 -3.58 18.57
C ILE A 370 -13.10 -2.57 19.01
N ILE A 371 -13.06 -2.12 20.27
CA ILE A 371 -14.02 -1.12 20.79
C ILE A 371 -13.88 0.22 20.03
N GLN A 372 -12.67 0.62 19.64
CA GLN A 372 -12.47 1.84 18.84
C GLN A 372 -13.10 1.78 17.43
N LYS A 373 -13.52 0.61 16.99
CA LYS A 373 -14.23 0.41 15.70
C LYS A 373 -15.74 0.34 15.86
N ASP A 374 -16.24 0.53 17.08
CA ASP A 374 -17.69 0.56 17.31
C ASP A 374 -18.33 1.69 16.50
N GLY A 375 -19.42 1.38 15.82
CA GLY A 375 -20.08 2.30 14.89
C GLY A 375 -19.49 2.37 13.48
N ASN A 376 -18.34 1.73 13.19
CA ASN A 376 -17.82 1.68 11.83
C ASN A 376 -18.66 0.76 10.93
N THR A 377 -19.00 1.25 9.76
CA THR A 377 -19.70 0.52 8.69
C THR A 377 -18.72 0.07 7.61
N PHE A 378 -19.12 -0.90 6.77
CA PHE A 378 -18.31 -1.33 5.62
C PHE A 378 -18.13 -0.21 4.60
N VAL A 379 -19.17 0.62 4.41
CA VAL A 379 -19.15 1.81 3.56
C VAL A 379 -19.40 3.02 4.47
N SER A 380 -18.50 3.99 4.44
CA SER A 380 -18.62 5.23 5.22
C SER A 380 -19.39 6.27 4.41
N GLU A 381 -20.61 6.61 4.82
CA GLU A 381 -21.42 7.62 4.16
C GLU A 381 -20.83 9.04 4.26
N SER A 382 -19.99 9.30 5.25
CA SER A 382 -19.25 10.56 5.33
C SER A 382 -18.07 10.66 4.36
N THR A 383 -17.64 9.52 3.79
CA THR A 383 -16.51 9.45 2.87
C THR A 383 -16.96 9.18 1.44
N TYR A 384 -18.01 8.40 1.28
CA TYR A 384 -18.51 7.96 -0.02
C TYR A 384 -19.93 8.48 -0.26
N PRO A 385 -20.25 8.96 -1.47
CA PRO A 385 -21.55 9.53 -1.81
C PRO A 385 -22.60 8.43 -2.03
N VAL A 386 -22.97 7.70 -0.97
CA VAL A 386 -23.86 6.54 -1.05
C VAL A 386 -25.23 6.97 -1.57
N GLN A 387 -25.89 7.89 -0.86
CA GLN A 387 -27.24 8.35 -1.22
C GLN A 387 -27.23 9.17 -2.51
N ALA A 388 -26.21 10.02 -2.72
CA ALA A 388 -26.07 10.79 -3.96
C ALA A 388 -25.86 9.87 -5.19
N SER A 389 -25.12 8.76 -5.05
CA SER A 389 -24.96 7.79 -6.16
C SER A 389 -26.26 7.09 -6.51
N GLU A 390 -27.06 6.72 -5.53
CA GLU A 390 -28.39 6.14 -5.74
C GLU A 390 -29.31 7.13 -6.44
N TRP A 391 -29.32 8.39 -5.98
CA TRP A 391 -30.09 9.46 -6.61
C TRP A 391 -29.69 9.69 -8.08
N ILE A 392 -28.36 9.71 -8.37
CA ILE A 392 -27.85 9.85 -9.76
C ILE A 392 -28.38 8.73 -10.65
N LEU A 393 -28.29 7.47 -10.19
CA LEU A 393 -28.71 6.31 -10.97
C LEU A 393 -30.23 6.26 -11.21
N GLU A 394 -31.02 6.84 -10.29
CA GLU A 394 -32.48 6.88 -10.41
C GLU A 394 -33.00 8.04 -11.27
N ASN A 395 -32.28 9.16 -11.32
CA ASN A 395 -32.78 10.42 -11.88
C ASN A 395 -32.04 10.90 -13.14
N LEU A 396 -30.81 10.40 -13.42
CA LEU A 396 -29.99 10.84 -14.55
C LEU A 396 -29.60 9.68 -15.46
N ASP A 397 -29.46 9.94 -16.77
CA ASP A 397 -28.78 8.99 -17.67
C ASP A 397 -27.27 9.18 -17.55
N VAL A 398 -26.63 8.24 -16.85
CA VAL A 398 -25.18 8.29 -16.57
C VAL A 398 -24.30 8.27 -17.81
N ASN A 399 -24.83 7.86 -18.99
CA ASN A 399 -24.11 7.85 -20.25
C ASN A 399 -24.14 9.22 -20.96
N GLU A 400 -25.09 10.08 -20.61
CA GLU A 400 -25.25 11.41 -21.20
C GLU A 400 -24.58 12.51 -20.37
N ILE A 401 -24.26 12.25 -19.08
CA ILE A 401 -23.61 13.21 -18.20
C ILE A 401 -22.10 13.11 -18.24
N ARG A 402 -21.44 14.26 -18.04
CA ARG A 402 -20.00 14.34 -17.78
C ARG A 402 -19.83 14.87 -16.36
N LEU A 403 -19.75 13.91 -15.42
CA LEU A 403 -19.67 14.18 -13.99
C LEU A 403 -18.26 14.55 -13.58
N PHE A 404 -18.05 15.73 -12.99
CA PHE A 404 -16.83 16.03 -12.22
C PHE A 404 -16.99 15.54 -10.80
N ASN A 405 -16.01 14.77 -10.33
CA ASN A 405 -15.98 14.21 -8.98
C ASN A 405 -14.58 14.32 -8.39
N GLU A 406 -14.46 14.19 -7.08
CA GLU A 406 -13.17 14.17 -6.41
C GLU A 406 -12.52 12.79 -6.38
N TYR A 407 -11.20 12.77 -6.29
CA TYR A 407 -10.33 11.60 -6.28
C TYR A 407 -10.68 10.57 -5.20
N ASN A 408 -11.03 11.06 -3.98
CA ASN A 408 -11.15 10.22 -2.78
C ASN A 408 -12.37 9.29 -2.78
N TYR A 409 -13.35 9.52 -3.65
CA TYR A 409 -14.55 8.67 -3.76
C TYR A 409 -14.88 8.25 -5.20
N GLY A 410 -14.05 8.65 -6.17
CA GLY A 410 -14.28 8.28 -7.57
C GLY A 410 -14.36 6.78 -7.80
N SER A 411 -13.54 5.98 -7.08
CA SER A 411 -13.61 4.53 -7.18
C SER A 411 -14.90 3.93 -6.63
N TYR A 412 -15.57 4.60 -5.71
CA TYR A 412 -16.90 4.19 -5.25
C TYR A 412 -17.95 4.45 -6.33
N LEU A 413 -17.91 5.62 -6.99
CA LEU A 413 -18.83 5.95 -8.08
C LEU A 413 -18.69 4.97 -9.26
N LEU A 414 -17.46 4.68 -9.71
CA LEU A 414 -17.26 3.72 -10.81
C LEU A 414 -17.74 2.30 -10.44
N TYR A 415 -17.57 1.89 -9.18
CA TYR A 415 -18.08 0.63 -8.68
C TYR A 415 -19.61 0.57 -8.72
N LYS A 416 -20.29 1.69 -8.48
CA LYS A 416 -21.75 1.82 -8.64
C LYS A 416 -22.19 1.93 -10.11
N GLY A 417 -21.28 1.96 -11.07
CA GLY A 417 -21.58 2.05 -12.50
C GLY A 417 -21.75 3.49 -13.01
N ILE A 418 -21.30 4.48 -12.26
CA ILE A 418 -21.31 5.89 -12.66
C ILE A 418 -19.95 6.24 -13.28
N PRO A 419 -19.89 6.65 -14.56
CA PRO A 419 -18.65 7.07 -15.19
C PRO A 419 -18.04 8.32 -14.52
N VAL A 420 -16.73 8.28 -14.26
CA VAL A 420 -16.04 9.28 -13.44
C VAL A 420 -15.11 10.19 -14.23
N PHE A 421 -14.85 11.38 -13.71
CA PHE A 421 -13.75 12.25 -14.15
C PHE A 421 -12.40 11.69 -13.70
N ILE A 422 -12.33 11.29 -12.42
CA ILE A 422 -11.11 10.78 -11.79
C ILE A 422 -11.46 9.76 -10.71
N ASP A 423 -10.54 8.82 -10.45
CA ASP A 423 -10.60 7.87 -9.35
C ASP A 423 -9.18 7.58 -8.81
N SER A 424 -9.06 6.71 -7.81
CA SER A 424 -7.78 6.45 -7.15
C SER A 424 -6.73 5.70 -8.00
N ARG A 425 -7.00 5.40 -9.27
CA ARG A 425 -6.01 4.92 -10.24
C ARG A 425 -5.21 6.10 -10.84
N ALA A 426 -4.60 6.90 -10.01
CA ALA A 426 -3.93 8.16 -10.37
C ALA A 426 -3.04 8.08 -11.62
N ASP A 427 -2.27 7.00 -11.76
CA ASP A 427 -1.37 6.79 -12.88
C ASP A 427 -2.10 6.79 -14.24
N LEU A 428 -3.36 6.31 -14.27
CA LEU A 428 -4.19 6.32 -15.48
C LEU A 428 -4.35 7.73 -16.06
N TYR A 429 -4.48 8.74 -15.20
CA TYR A 429 -4.77 10.13 -15.55
C TYR A 429 -3.52 10.97 -15.78
N ALA A 430 -2.32 10.37 -15.60
CA ALA A 430 -1.04 11.02 -15.85
C ALA A 430 -0.59 10.84 -17.32
N PRO A 431 0.04 11.84 -17.96
CA PRO A 431 0.39 11.80 -19.37
C PRO A 431 1.33 10.66 -19.74
N GLU A 432 2.21 10.21 -18.83
CA GLU A 432 3.14 9.09 -19.05
C GLU A 432 2.42 7.76 -19.29
N PHE A 433 1.20 7.61 -18.78
CA PHE A 433 0.42 6.37 -18.87
C PHE A 433 -0.69 6.41 -19.92
N ASN A 434 -1.22 7.60 -20.22
CA ASN A 434 -2.39 7.73 -21.10
C ASN A 434 -2.08 8.14 -22.53
N THR A 435 -0.82 8.12 -22.93
CA THR A 435 -0.38 8.41 -24.30
C THR A 435 -0.35 7.15 -25.17
N SER A 436 -0.88 7.22 -26.36
CA SER A 436 -0.83 6.15 -27.36
C SER A 436 0.53 6.08 -28.10
N THR A 437 1.29 7.18 -28.12
CA THR A 437 2.58 7.28 -28.82
C THR A 437 3.76 6.80 -27.97
N GLY A 438 3.57 6.62 -26.66
CA GLY A 438 4.62 6.31 -25.69
C GLY A 438 5.44 7.52 -25.25
N LYS A 439 5.10 8.75 -25.73
CA LYS A 439 5.74 10.00 -25.31
C LYS A 439 4.79 10.76 -24.40
N ALA A 440 5.26 11.15 -23.24
CA ALA A 440 4.45 11.88 -22.24
C ALA A 440 3.90 13.22 -22.79
N GLU A 441 4.66 13.87 -23.68
CA GLU A 441 4.28 15.13 -24.30
C GLU A 441 2.97 15.07 -25.12
N ASP A 442 2.61 13.88 -25.62
CA ASP A 442 1.37 13.63 -26.37
C ASP A 442 0.23 13.12 -25.47
N GLY A 443 0.49 12.93 -24.16
CA GLY A 443 -0.48 12.48 -23.18
C GLY A 443 -1.35 13.62 -22.65
N ARG A 444 -2.52 13.27 -22.11
CA ARG A 444 -3.41 14.21 -21.45
C ARG A 444 -3.09 14.25 -19.96
N ASP A 445 -2.82 15.43 -19.40
CA ASP A 445 -2.59 15.60 -17.97
C ASP A 445 -3.89 15.91 -17.23
N ILE A 446 -4.76 14.90 -17.15
CA ILE A 446 -6.05 14.97 -16.48
C ILE A 446 -5.85 15.10 -14.96
N PHE A 447 -4.78 14.48 -14.44
CA PHE A 447 -4.49 14.49 -13.01
C PHE A 447 -4.14 15.91 -12.50
N THR A 448 -3.29 16.65 -13.21
CA THR A 448 -2.99 18.05 -12.87
C THR A 448 -4.22 18.94 -13.03
N ASP A 449 -4.98 18.81 -14.12
CA ASP A 449 -6.23 19.55 -14.29
C ASP A 449 -7.19 19.34 -13.11
N PHE A 450 -7.32 18.10 -12.63
CA PHE A 450 -8.12 17.80 -11.44
C PHE A 450 -7.58 18.51 -10.18
N ILE A 451 -6.26 18.39 -9.93
CA ILE A 451 -5.61 19.01 -8.76
C ILE A 451 -5.78 20.53 -8.78
N ASP A 452 -5.59 21.15 -9.92
CA ASP A 452 -5.70 22.61 -10.11
C ASP A 452 -7.14 23.07 -9.91
N ALA A 453 -8.12 22.38 -10.44
CA ALA A 453 -9.53 22.69 -10.22
C ALA A 453 -9.93 22.51 -8.75
N SER A 454 -9.59 21.36 -8.12
CA SER A 454 -9.97 21.05 -6.73
C SER A 454 -9.31 21.97 -5.70
N ASN A 455 -8.08 22.42 -5.96
CA ASN A 455 -7.38 23.41 -5.11
C ASN A 455 -7.72 24.85 -5.43
N ILE A 456 -8.45 25.10 -6.52
CA ILE A 456 -8.75 26.45 -7.04
C ILE A 456 -7.44 27.21 -7.34
N SER A 457 -6.46 26.49 -7.87
CA SER A 457 -5.18 27.06 -8.32
C SER A 457 -5.32 27.78 -9.66
N VAL A 458 -6.32 27.41 -10.43
CA VAL A 458 -6.77 28.02 -11.68
C VAL A 458 -8.27 28.31 -11.59
N PHE A 459 -8.81 29.03 -12.56
CA PHE A 459 -10.24 29.23 -12.65
C PHE A 459 -10.92 27.91 -13.06
N TYR A 460 -11.61 27.28 -12.13
CA TYR A 460 -12.12 25.91 -12.30
C TYR A 460 -13.13 25.78 -13.47
N GLU A 461 -13.84 26.87 -13.82
CA GLU A 461 -14.76 26.89 -14.96
C GLU A 461 -14.02 26.66 -16.29
N ASP A 462 -12.76 27.11 -16.42
CA ASP A 462 -11.96 26.83 -17.64
C ASP A 462 -11.73 25.32 -17.81
N ILE A 463 -11.54 24.61 -16.69
CA ILE A 463 -11.41 23.14 -16.67
C ILE A 463 -12.76 22.50 -17.00
N PHE A 464 -13.85 22.99 -16.44
CA PHE A 464 -15.19 22.48 -16.73
C PHE A 464 -15.56 22.67 -18.21
N GLU A 465 -15.24 23.83 -18.80
CA GLU A 465 -15.44 24.10 -20.23
C GLU A 465 -14.55 23.18 -21.10
N LYS A 466 -13.25 23.04 -20.76
CA LYS A 466 -12.29 22.16 -21.45
C LYS A 466 -12.82 20.72 -21.58
N TYR A 467 -13.40 20.21 -20.51
CA TYR A 467 -13.90 18.82 -20.43
C TYR A 467 -15.41 18.71 -20.72
N LYS A 468 -16.11 19.81 -20.93
CA LYS A 468 -17.56 19.89 -21.12
C LYS A 468 -18.31 19.22 -19.98
N ILE A 469 -17.94 19.56 -18.74
CA ILE A 469 -18.58 19.05 -17.53
C ILE A 469 -20.02 19.52 -17.50
N THR A 470 -20.94 18.60 -17.21
CA THR A 470 -22.37 18.89 -17.11
C THR A 470 -22.87 18.86 -15.68
N HIS A 471 -22.23 18.04 -14.84
CA HIS A 471 -22.60 17.84 -13.43
C HIS A 471 -21.37 17.81 -12.54
N VAL A 472 -21.53 18.26 -11.29
CA VAL A 472 -20.43 18.34 -10.33
C VAL A 472 -20.91 17.79 -9.00
N ILE A 473 -20.26 16.74 -8.51
CA ILE A 473 -20.50 16.21 -7.16
C ILE A 473 -19.33 16.55 -6.25
N LEU A 474 -19.61 17.10 -5.07
CA LEU A 474 -18.60 17.63 -4.13
C LEU A 474 -18.94 17.26 -2.69
N TYR A 475 -17.90 17.22 -1.83
CA TYR A 475 -18.16 17.29 -0.39
C TYR A 475 -18.76 18.64 0.00
N GLN A 476 -19.66 18.64 0.96
CA GLN A 476 -20.28 19.87 1.50
C GLN A 476 -19.24 20.88 2.00
N ASP A 477 -18.16 20.41 2.61
CA ASP A 477 -17.07 21.21 3.18
C ASP A 477 -15.91 21.47 2.21
N SER A 478 -16.04 21.08 0.93
CA SER A 478 -14.99 21.32 -0.07
C SER A 478 -14.84 22.80 -0.40
N LYS A 479 -13.60 23.19 -0.76
CA LYS A 479 -13.31 24.57 -1.19
C LYS A 479 -14.12 24.95 -2.42
N MET A 480 -14.28 24.03 -3.37
CA MET A 480 -15.02 24.28 -4.60
C MET A 480 -16.51 24.51 -4.30
N ASN A 481 -17.11 23.72 -3.40
CA ASN A 481 -18.49 23.95 -2.97
C ASN A 481 -18.66 25.33 -2.32
N LEU A 482 -17.72 25.71 -1.45
CA LEU A 482 -17.76 27.03 -0.81
C LEU A 482 -17.72 28.17 -1.85
N VAL A 483 -16.90 28.04 -2.90
CA VAL A 483 -16.83 29.06 -3.96
C VAL A 483 -18.11 29.05 -4.78
N ILE A 484 -18.57 27.90 -5.26
CA ILE A 484 -19.81 27.80 -6.06
C ILE A 484 -20.99 28.41 -5.30
N THR A 485 -21.17 28.03 -4.02
CA THR A 485 -22.30 28.53 -3.22
C THR A 485 -22.28 30.05 -3.04
N ASN A 486 -21.09 30.66 -2.88
CA ASN A 486 -20.96 32.10 -2.62
C ASN A 486 -20.92 32.97 -3.89
N THR A 487 -20.55 32.40 -5.04
CA THR A 487 -20.36 33.14 -6.30
C THR A 487 -21.34 32.72 -7.39
N ASN A 488 -22.28 31.84 -7.08
CA ASN A 488 -23.21 31.28 -8.06
C ASN A 488 -24.10 32.38 -8.64
N ASP A 489 -23.96 32.60 -9.93
CA ASP A 489 -24.74 33.56 -10.74
C ASP A 489 -25.99 32.91 -11.39
N GLY A 490 -26.37 31.73 -10.93
CA GLY A 490 -27.44 30.90 -11.51
C GLY A 490 -26.94 29.86 -12.53
N THR A 491 -25.62 29.75 -12.72
CA THR A 491 -24.99 28.73 -13.59
C THR A 491 -25.11 27.34 -12.98
N TYR A 492 -25.01 27.22 -11.66
CA TYR A 492 -25.05 25.96 -10.92
C TYR A 492 -26.39 25.76 -10.24
N ASP A 493 -27.14 24.73 -10.63
CA ASP A 493 -28.40 24.36 -9.98
C ASP A 493 -28.17 23.17 -9.04
N CYS A 494 -28.45 23.35 -7.75
CA CYS A 494 -28.33 22.28 -6.78
C CYS A 494 -29.51 21.31 -6.99
N ILE A 495 -29.24 20.13 -7.57
CA ILE A 495 -30.27 19.12 -7.88
C ILE A 495 -30.36 18.03 -6.82
N TYR A 496 -29.33 17.87 -5.97
CA TYR A 496 -29.31 16.95 -4.83
C TYR A 496 -28.38 17.49 -3.74
N GLU A 497 -28.78 17.29 -2.50
CA GLU A 497 -27.98 17.65 -1.31
C GLU A 497 -28.29 16.71 -0.15
N ASP A 498 -27.27 16.26 0.57
CA ASP A 498 -27.37 15.56 1.85
C ASP A 498 -26.36 16.14 2.87
N ASP A 499 -26.24 15.52 4.04
CA ASP A 499 -25.36 16.01 5.11
C ASP A 499 -23.86 16.05 4.72
N ASN A 500 -23.44 15.31 3.70
CA ASN A 500 -22.03 15.13 3.33
C ASN A 500 -21.72 15.60 1.90
N PHE A 501 -22.67 15.50 0.98
CA PHE A 501 -22.45 15.72 -0.45
C PHE A 501 -23.48 16.64 -1.05
N VAL A 502 -23.08 17.33 -2.11
CA VAL A 502 -23.92 18.16 -2.95
C VAL A 502 -23.69 17.84 -4.42
N LEU A 503 -24.73 17.81 -5.22
CA LEU A 503 -24.69 17.59 -6.67
C LEU A 503 -25.28 18.81 -7.38
N TYR A 504 -24.50 19.38 -8.28
CA TYR A 504 -24.92 20.49 -9.13
C TYR A 504 -25.07 20.05 -10.58
N GLU A 505 -26.10 20.57 -11.25
CA GLU A 505 -26.20 20.62 -12.70
C GLU A 505 -25.66 21.97 -13.18
N ILE A 506 -24.85 21.96 -14.25
CA ILE A 506 -24.33 23.18 -14.88
C ILE A 506 -25.29 23.57 -16.00
N LYS A 507 -25.95 24.70 -15.83
CA LYS A 507 -26.81 25.29 -16.87
C LYS A 507 -25.97 26.01 -17.94
N GLU A 508 -26.36 25.92 -19.20
CA GLU A 508 -25.76 26.74 -20.22
C GLU A 508 -25.90 28.23 -19.83
N LYS A 509 -24.77 28.95 -19.82
CA LYS A 509 -24.81 30.42 -19.61
C LYS A 509 -25.68 31.02 -20.71
N VAL A 510 -26.86 31.47 -20.36
CA VAL A 510 -27.66 32.31 -21.24
C VAL A 510 -26.89 33.61 -21.41
N ILE A 511 -26.08 33.70 -22.47
CA ILE A 511 -25.44 34.98 -22.83
C ILE A 511 -26.59 35.93 -23.17
N ASN A 512 -26.88 36.81 -22.24
CA ASN A 512 -27.90 37.85 -22.42
C ASN A 512 -27.36 38.81 -23.50
N MET A 513 -27.68 38.51 -24.79
CA MET A 513 -27.29 39.36 -25.92
C MET A 513 -27.72 40.83 -25.75
N ASN A 514 -28.65 41.11 -24.83
CA ASN A 514 -29.08 42.45 -24.51
C ASN A 514 -28.01 43.31 -23.80
N LEU A 515 -26.99 42.68 -23.16
CA LEU A 515 -25.90 43.45 -22.52
C LEU A 515 -24.77 43.82 -23.51
N LEU A 516 -24.65 43.11 -24.61
CA LEU A 516 -23.68 43.44 -25.67
C LEU A 516 -24.17 44.62 -26.54
N GLU A 517 -25.48 44.74 -26.78
CA GLU A 517 -26.04 45.87 -27.49
C GLU A 517 -25.97 47.20 -26.69
N GLU A 518 -25.99 47.13 -25.34
CA GLU A 518 -25.81 48.34 -24.50
C GLU A 518 -24.34 48.78 -24.39
N SER A 519 -23.36 47.86 -24.58
CA SER A 519 -21.93 48.22 -24.55
C SER A 519 -21.41 48.75 -25.89
N GLU A 520 -22.04 48.41 -27.04
CA GLU A 520 -21.71 48.97 -28.34
C GLU A 520 -22.37 50.34 -28.60
N ASN A 521 -23.35 50.75 -27.78
CA ASN A 521 -24.02 52.04 -27.86
C ASN A 521 -23.52 53.06 -26.82
N ARG A 522 -22.41 52.82 -26.14
CA ARG A 522 -21.67 53.77 -25.34
C ARG A 522 -20.30 54.07 -25.92
#